data_7984fdf4634ac9b2861cf2e650ae7d23
#
_entry.id   7984fdf4634ac9b2861cf2e650ae7d23
#
_cell.length_a   1.000
_cell.length_b   1.000
_cell.length_c   1.000
_cell.angle_alpha   90.00
_cell.angle_beta   90.00
_cell.angle_gamma   90.00
#
_symmetry.space_group_name_H-M   'P 1'
#
loop_
_entity.id
_entity.type
_entity.pdbx_description
1 polymer ?
#
loop_
_entity_poly.entity_id
_entity_poly.type
_entity_poly.pdbx_seq_one_letter_code
_entity_poly.pdbx_strand_id
1 'polypeptide(L)'
;MNSYHVEGIGYDFFPDVLDNNLVDQYVKVNDQDSFTTARSLIKDEGLLCGGSSGSVAWGMLQAAQSLPKDANVLAILPDGIRNYIGKFVSDDWMVNNGFYID
;
A
#
# COMPACT_ATOMS: atom_id res chain seq x y z
N MET A 1 -16.20 1.38 11.77
CA MET A 1 -14.74 1.29 11.54
C MET A 1 -14.40 -0.02 10.86
N ASN A 2 -13.60 0.02 9.81
CA ASN A 2 -13.13 -1.18 9.12
C ASN A 2 -11.85 -1.71 9.78
N SER A 3 -11.70 -3.04 9.73
CA SER A 3 -10.47 -3.68 10.18
C SER A 3 -9.42 -3.64 9.07
N TYR A 4 -8.19 -3.28 9.42
CA TYR A 4 -7.08 -3.20 8.48
C TYR A 4 -5.96 -4.16 8.87
N HIS A 5 -5.37 -4.81 7.87
CA HIS A 5 -4.20 -5.70 8.03
C HIS A 5 -2.89 -5.02 7.66
N VAL A 6 -2.94 -3.85 7.03
CA VAL A 6 -1.76 -3.06 6.72
C VAL A 6 -1.40 -2.21 7.93
N GLU A 7 -0.18 -2.40 8.45
CA GLU A 7 0.30 -1.67 9.62
C GLU A 7 0.65 -0.24 9.25
N GLY A 8 0.35 0.69 10.15
CA GLY A 8 0.76 2.09 10.04
C GLY A 8 -0.17 2.99 9.25
N ILE A 9 -1.27 2.45 8.73
CA ILE A 9 -2.28 3.25 8.01
C ILE A 9 -3.68 2.86 8.50
N GLY A 10 -4.67 3.64 8.11
CA GLY A 10 -6.05 3.34 8.43
C GLY A 10 -6.46 3.71 9.86
N TYR A 11 -5.75 4.62 10.49
CA TYR A 11 -6.08 5.10 11.83
C TYR A 11 -7.35 5.96 11.81
N ASP A 12 -8.10 5.93 12.91
CA ASP A 12 -9.34 6.70 13.05
C ASP A 12 -9.12 8.16 13.44
N PHE A 13 -7.87 8.57 13.63
CA PHE A 13 -7.53 9.92 14.03
C PHE A 13 -6.37 10.45 13.18
N PHE A 14 -6.27 11.78 13.12
CA PHE A 14 -5.13 12.43 12.48
C PHE A 14 -4.04 12.68 13.53
N PRO A 15 -2.81 12.14 13.31
CA PRO A 15 -1.69 12.45 14.20
C PRO A 15 -1.37 13.94 14.21
N ASP A 16 -0.84 14.45 15.34
CA ASP A 16 -0.48 15.87 15.48
C ASP A 16 0.53 16.34 14.43
N VAL A 17 1.39 15.43 13.96
CA VAL A 17 2.40 15.75 12.95
C VAL A 17 1.83 15.88 11.54
N LEU A 18 0.58 15.44 11.33
CA LEU A 18 -0.06 15.53 10.02
C LEU A 18 -0.56 16.96 9.78
N ASP A 19 -0.11 17.57 8.68
CA ASP A 19 -0.59 18.87 8.23
C ASP A 19 -1.45 18.67 6.97
N ASN A 20 -2.77 18.67 7.13
CA ASN A 20 -3.71 18.49 6.04
C ASN A 20 -3.63 19.59 4.99
N ASN A 21 -3.11 20.77 5.35
CA ASN A 21 -2.98 21.89 4.41
C ASN A 21 -1.90 21.66 3.36
N LEU A 22 -0.99 20.72 3.60
CA LEU A 22 0.07 20.35 2.66
C LEU A 22 -0.35 19.27 1.67
N VAL A 23 -1.50 18.67 1.87
CA VAL A 23 -1.97 17.55 1.05
C VAL A 23 -2.90 18.06 -0.05
N ASP A 24 -2.57 17.74 -1.30
CA ASP A 24 -3.37 18.14 -2.46
C ASP A 24 -4.51 17.15 -2.72
N GLN A 25 -4.30 15.86 -2.48
CA GLN A 25 -5.27 14.83 -2.77
C GLN A 25 -5.10 13.63 -1.84
N TYR A 26 -6.24 13.06 -1.42
CA TYR A 26 -6.27 11.81 -0.66
C TYR A 26 -6.79 10.69 -1.55
N VAL A 27 -6.17 9.50 -1.44
CA VAL A 27 -6.61 8.29 -2.14
C VAL A 27 -6.91 7.22 -1.10
N LYS A 28 -8.10 6.66 -1.15
CA LYS A 28 -8.47 5.54 -0.29
C LYS A 28 -7.99 4.23 -0.89
N VAL A 29 -7.37 3.40 -0.06
CA VAL A 29 -6.81 2.12 -0.47
C VAL A 29 -7.32 1.03 0.48
N ASN A 30 -7.69 -0.12 -0.05
CA ASN A 30 -8.10 -1.27 0.75
C ASN A 30 -6.94 -2.27 0.89
N ASP A 31 -7.11 -3.24 1.80
CA ASP A 31 -6.08 -4.25 2.06
C ASP A 31 -5.83 -5.13 0.84
N GLN A 32 -6.88 -5.52 0.09
CA GLN A 32 -6.71 -6.37 -1.09
C GLN A 32 -5.77 -5.72 -2.11
N ASP A 33 -6.03 -4.47 -2.46
CA ASP A 33 -5.21 -3.76 -3.44
C ASP A 33 -3.81 -3.51 -2.92
N SER A 34 -3.67 -3.22 -1.63
CA SER A 34 -2.36 -3.01 -0.99
C SER A 34 -1.51 -4.27 -1.06
N PHE A 35 -2.07 -5.41 -0.67
CA PHE A 35 -1.30 -6.67 -0.65
C PHE A 35 -1.02 -7.17 -2.06
N THR A 36 -1.97 -7.07 -2.97
CA THR A 36 -1.76 -7.45 -4.37
C THR A 36 -0.64 -6.62 -4.99
N THR A 37 -0.65 -5.31 -4.76
CA THR A 37 0.39 -4.41 -5.28
C THR A 37 1.74 -4.69 -4.63
N ALA A 38 1.79 -4.93 -3.31
CA ALA A 38 3.03 -5.28 -2.62
C ALA A 38 3.61 -6.59 -3.17
N ARG A 39 2.78 -7.60 -3.41
CA ARG A 39 3.21 -8.86 -4.01
C ARG A 39 3.79 -8.63 -5.41
N SER A 40 3.17 -7.76 -6.20
CA SER A 40 3.68 -7.41 -7.54
C SER A 40 5.02 -6.70 -7.47
N LEU A 41 5.22 -5.80 -6.50
CA LEU A 41 6.51 -5.11 -6.32
C LEU A 41 7.62 -6.11 -5.98
N ILE A 42 7.33 -7.09 -5.16
CA ILE A 42 8.29 -8.14 -4.80
C ILE A 42 8.60 -9.00 -6.03
N LYS A 43 7.57 -9.47 -6.72
CA LYS A 43 7.70 -10.41 -7.83
C LYS A 43 8.31 -9.77 -9.07
N ASP A 44 7.82 -8.59 -9.45
CA ASP A 44 8.16 -7.98 -10.73
C ASP A 44 9.34 -7.02 -10.65
N GLU A 45 9.50 -6.35 -9.51
CA GLU A 45 10.52 -5.32 -9.32
C GLU A 45 11.61 -5.71 -8.31
N GLY A 46 11.45 -6.82 -7.60
CA GLY A 46 12.42 -7.27 -6.61
C GLY A 46 12.51 -6.41 -5.37
N LEU A 47 11.47 -5.63 -5.08
CA LEU A 47 11.44 -4.73 -3.92
C LEU A 47 10.79 -5.44 -2.73
N LEU A 48 11.59 -5.83 -1.75
CA LEU A 48 11.11 -6.54 -0.55
C LEU A 48 10.48 -5.53 0.43
N CYS A 49 9.26 -5.14 0.16
CA CYS A 49 8.55 -4.06 0.88
C CYS A 49 7.40 -4.61 1.72
N GLY A 50 6.91 -3.77 2.63
CA GLY A 50 5.77 -4.11 3.48
C GLY A 50 4.43 -3.78 2.83
N GLY A 51 3.35 -4.06 3.58
CA GLY A 51 1.99 -3.84 3.10
C GLY A 51 1.66 -2.37 2.83
N SER A 52 2.16 -1.45 3.68
CA SER A 52 1.92 -0.02 3.47
C SER A 52 2.62 0.50 2.21
N SER A 53 3.73 -0.12 1.81
CA SER A 53 4.37 0.19 0.52
C SER A 53 3.46 -0.17 -0.64
N GLY A 54 2.73 -1.29 -0.55
CA GLY A 54 1.72 -1.65 -1.53
C GLY A 54 0.60 -0.62 -1.59
N SER A 55 0.16 -0.11 -0.45
CA SER A 55 -0.85 0.95 -0.37
C SER A 55 -0.37 2.21 -1.07
N VAL A 56 0.86 2.64 -0.80
CA VAL A 56 1.46 3.84 -1.40
C VAL A 56 1.59 3.65 -2.91
N ALA A 57 2.11 2.52 -3.36
CA ALA A 57 2.30 2.25 -4.79
C ALA A 57 0.97 2.20 -5.53
N TRP A 58 -0.04 1.55 -4.96
CA TRP A 58 -1.37 1.49 -5.57
C TRP A 58 -1.98 2.90 -5.67
N GLY A 59 -1.91 3.67 -4.59
CA GLY A 59 -2.39 5.05 -4.58
C GLY A 59 -1.67 5.93 -5.60
N MET A 60 -0.35 5.77 -5.70
CA MET A 60 0.46 6.47 -6.70
C MET A 60 -0.02 6.17 -8.12
N LEU A 61 -0.29 4.90 -8.43
CA LEU A 61 -0.76 4.49 -9.75
C LEU A 61 -2.13 5.09 -10.06
N GLN A 62 -3.02 5.18 -9.07
CA GLN A 62 -4.33 5.80 -9.24
C GLN A 62 -4.19 7.31 -9.49
N ALA A 63 -3.39 8.00 -8.69
CA ALA A 63 -3.17 9.44 -8.83
C ALA A 63 -2.46 9.78 -10.15
N ALA A 64 -1.53 8.95 -10.59
CA ALA A 64 -0.75 9.17 -11.81
C ALA A 64 -1.60 9.11 -13.07
N GLN A 65 -2.77 8.49 -13.04
CA GLN A 65 -3.64 8.41 -14.21
C GLN A 65 -4.11 9.77 -14.70
N SER A 66 -4.15 10.77 -13.83
CA SER A 66 -4.55 12.13 -14.18
C SER A 66 -3.38 13.04 -14.54
N LEU A 67 -2.16 12.51 -14.54
CA LEU A 67 -0.95 13.28 -14.82
C LEU A 67 -0.48 13.09 -16.27
N PRO A 68 0.32 14.04 -16.81
CA PRO A 68 0.94 13.88 -18.13
C PRO A 68 1.86 12.65 -18.17
N LYS A 69 2.01 12.06 -19.34
CA LYS A 69 2.83 10.85 -19.52
C LYS A 69 4.30 11.02 -19.15
N ASP A 70 4.81 12.23 -19.28
CA ASP A 70 6.21 12.56 -18.97
C ASP A 70 6.41 13.03 -17.53
N ALA A 71 5.37 12.99 -16.70
CA ALA A 71 5.48 13.38 -15.30
C ALA A 71 6.35 12.39 -14.52
N ASN A 72 7.18 12.92 -13.63
CA ASN A 72 7.94 12.12 -12.68
C ASN A 72 7.13 11.97 -11.41
N VAL A 73 6.94 10.72 -10.96
CA VAL A 73 6.15 10.43 -9.77
C VAL A 73 7.04 9.73 -8.75
N LEU A 74 7.11 10.29 -7.54
CA LEU A 74 7.90 9.76 -6.44
C LEU A 74 6.99 9.19 -5.37
N ALA A 75 7.30 7.99 -4.91
CA ALA A 75 6.61 7.37 -3.78
C ALA A 75 7.62 6.92 -2.73
N ILE A 76 7.25 7.06 -1.47
CA ILE A 76 8.07 6.59 -0.35
C ILE A 76 7.52 5.25 0.10
N LEU A 77 8.39 4.23 0.17
CA LEU A 77 8.03 2.89 0.65
C LEU A 77 8.41 2.81 2.13
N PRO A 78 7.42 2.89 3.05
CA PRO A 78 7.71 3.14 4.47
C PRO A 78 8.43 1.99 5.18
N ASP A 79 8.05 0.74 4.90
CA ASP A 79 8.62 -0.40 5.62
C ASP A 79 9.00 -1.53 4.69
N GLY A 80 9.78 -2.48 5.24
CA GLY A 80 10.20 -3.66 4.51
C GLY A 80 9.29 -4.86 4.77
N ILE A 81 9.66 -5.98 4.15
CA ILE A 81 8.89 -7.23 4.20
C ILE A 81 8.93 -7.92 5.58
N ARG A 82 9.86 -7.54 6.43
CA ARG A 82 10.19 -8.27 7.68
C ARG A 82 8.96 -8.63 8.52
N ASN A 83 8.03 -7.68 8.69
CA ASN A 83 6.85 -7.89 9.52
C ASN A 83 5.72 -8.64 8.79
N TYR A 84 5.91 -8.97 7.51
CA TYR A 84 4.88 -9.52 6.65
C TYR A 84 5.24 -10.87 6.05
N ILE A 85 6.40 -11.46 6.39
CA ILE A 85 6.85 -12.72 5.78
C ILE A 85 5.82 -13.83 5.97
N GLY A 86 5.20 -13.91 7.15
CA GLY A 86 4.16 -14.89 7.45
C GLY A 86 2.74 -14.41 7.10
N LYS A 87 2.61 -13.31 6.40
CA LYS A 87 1.33 -12.69 6.06
C LYS A 87 1.13 -12.64 4.55
N PHE A 88 1.00 -11.47 3.95
CA PHE A 88 0.60 -11.34 2.53
C PHE A 88 1.58 -12.01 1.54
N VAL A 89 2.79 -12.31 1.95
CA VAL A 89 3.76 -13.04 1.12
C VAL A 89 3.31 -14.50 0.90
N SER A 90 2.56 -15.05 1.85
CA SER A 90 2.04 -16.43 1.79
C SER A 90 0.70 -16.47 1.07
N ASP A 91 0.57 -17.35 0.07
CA ASP A 91 -0.70 -17.56 -0.62
C ASP A 91 -1.76 -18.08 0.34
N ASP A 92 -1.40 -18.97 1.25
CA ASP A 92 -2.34 -19.54 2.22
C ASP A 92 -2.88 -18.46 3.15
N TRP A 93 -2.01 -17.56 3.62
CA TRP A 93 -2.44 -16.45 4.44
C TRP A 93 -3.42 -15.55 3.71
N MET A 94 -3.15 -15.24 2.44
CA MET A 94 -4.03 -14.41 1.62
C MET A 94 -5.42 -15.04 1.51
N VAL A 95 -5.48 -16.31 1.13
CA VAL A 95 -6.75 -17.03 0.97
C VAL A 95 -7.48 -17.13 2.31
N ASN A 96 -6.79 -17.46 3.39
CA ASN A 96 -7.39 -17.63 4.72
C ASN A 96 -7.95 -16.33 5.28
N ASN A 97 -7.46 -15.18 4.82
CA ASN A 97 -7.95 -13.86 5.23
C ASN A 97 -8.92 -13.24 4.20
N GLY A 98 -9.39 -14.03 3.24
CA GLY A 98 -10.40 -13.60 2.29
C GLY A 98 -9.88 -12.78 1.12
N PHE A 99 -8.57 -12.82 0.86
CA PHE A 99 -7.97 -12.08 -0.26
C PHE A 99 -7.78 -12.97 -1.48
N TYR A 100 -7.80 -12.37 -2.65
CA TYR A 100 -7.49 -13.03 -3.90
C TYR A 100 -5.98 -13.09 -4.10
N ILE A 101 -5.52 -14.12 -4.80
CA ILE A 101 -4.13 -14.23 -5.26
C ILE A 101 -4.10 -14.17 -6.77
N ASP A 102 -3.00 -13.69 -7.33
CA ASP A 102 -2.82 -13.60 -8.78
C ASP A 102 -2.22 -14.88 -9.36
#